data_5a8973efb6eb4499b1273210c0af8fb8
#
_entry.id   5a8973efb6eb4499b1273210c0af8fb8
#
_cell.length_a   1.000
_cell.length_b   1.000
_cell.length_c   1.000
_cell.angle_alpha   90.00
_cell.angle_beta   90.00
_cell.angle_gamma   90.00
#
_symmetry.space_group_name_H-M   'P 1'
#
loop_
_entity.id
_entity.type
_entity.pdbx_description
1 polymer ?
#
loop_
_entity_poly.entity_id
_entity_poly.type
_entity_poly.pdbx_seq_one_letter_code
_entity_poly.pdbx_strand_id
1 'polypeptide(L)'
;GGVDIEVEKLGIDFIISSANKCIQGVPGFSFIICNREKLMQSKGKARSLSLDLYEQWETMSKDGKWRFTSPTHVVLAFAQAIKELKAEGGIVARNKRYSENNRILIEEMAKLGIKPYIESTHQGPIITTFYYPENSNFDFTEMYQYIKDRGYAIYPGKLTDKERSVIITYQTS
;
A
#
# COMPACT_ATOMS: atom_id res chain seq x y z
N GLY A 1 3.10 7.05 -0.02
CA GLY A 1 3.97 7.18 -1.20
C GLY A 1 3.21 7.26 -2.53
N GLY A 2 1.96 6.80 -2.60
CA GLY A 2 1.15 6.84 -3.82
C GLY A 2 0.07 7.92 -3.85
N VAL A 3 -0.28 8.48 -2.70
CA VAL A 3 -1.28 9.55 -2.56
C VAL A 3 -0.74 10.59 -1.60
N ASP A 4 -1.00 11.85 -1.89
CA ASP A 4 -0.70 12.92 -0.96
C ASP A 4 -1.75 12.94 0.16
N ILE A 5 -1.28 13.05 1.40
CA ILE A 5 -2.14 13.05 2.58
C ILE A 5 -1.74 14.25 3.45
N GLU A 6 -2.58 15.26 3.46
CA GLU A 6 -2.39 16.48 4.27
C GLU A 6 -2.70 16.18 5.74
N VAL A 7 -1.79 15.52 6.44
CA VAL A 7 -1.96 14.95 7.80
C VAL A 7 -2.44 16.02 8.79
N GLU A 8 -1.86 17.22 8.76
CA GLU A 8 -2.23 18.31 9.65
C GLU A 8 -3.64 18.84 9.35
N LYS A 9 -3.94 19.07 8.06
CA LYS A 9 -5.24 19.60 7.63
C LYS A 9 -6.38 18.62 7.91
N LEU A 10 -6.10 17.32 7.86
CA LEU A 10 -7.05 16.27 8.18
C LEU A 10 -7.16 15.99 9.69
N GLY A 11 -6.36 16.65 10.53
CA GLY A 11 -6.35 16.42 11.98
C GLY A 11 -5.91 15.02 12.38
N ILE A 12 -5.05 14.38 11.59
CA ILE A 12 -4.56 13.02 11.85
C ILE A 12 -3.42 13.08 12.87
N ASP A 13 -3.63 12.48 14.03
CA ASP A 13 -2.61 12.41 15.09
C ASP A 13 -1.53 11.36 14.79
N PHE A 14 -1.89 10.24 14.18
CA PHE A 14 -0.97 9.15 13.84
C PHE A 14 -1.32 8.56 12.48
N ILE A 15 -0.33 8.43 11.60
CA ILE A 15 -0.44 7.69 10.34
C ILE A 15 0.60 6.57 10.33
N ILE A 16 0.15 5.35 10.07
CA ILE A 16 0.98 4.16 10.04
C ILE A 16 1.05 3.65 8.60
N SER A 17 2.24 3.39 8.12
CA SER A 17 2.46 2.84 6.78
C SER A 17 3.57 1.80 6.80
N SER A 18 3.60 0.94 5.80
CA SER A 18 4.65 -0.07 5.65
C SER A 18 5.62 0.27 4.52
N ALA A 19 6.86 -0.21 4.66
CA ALA A 19 7.93 0.07 3.71
C ALA A 19 7.64 -0.43 2.28
N ASN A 20 6.90 -1.54 2.15
CA ASN A 20 6.70 -2.29 0.91
C ASN A 20 5.40 -1.98 0.14
N LYS A 21 4.73 -0.86 0.42
CA LYS A 21 3.55 -0.44 -0.36
C LYS A 21 3.97 0.56 -1.44
N CYS A 22 3.26 1.64 -1.62
CA CYS A 22 3.51 2.60 -2.69
C CYS A 22 4.89 3.28 -2.66
N ILE A 23 5.65 3.18 -1.57
CA ILE A 23 7.06 3.61 -1.52
C ILE A 23 7.97 2.61 -2.24
N GLN A 24 7.49 1.36 -2.43
CA GLN A 24 8.19 0.30 -3.18
C GLN A 24 9.51 -0.17 -2.53
N GLY A 25 9.60 -0.11 -1.20
CA GLY A 25 10.64 -0.79 -0.45
C GLY A 25 10.35 -2.28 -0.28
N VAL A 26 11.22 -2.99 0.41
CA VAL A 26 11.00 -4.40 0.76
C VAL A 26 10.19 -4.54 2.05
N PRO A 27 9.42 -5.61 2.26
CA PRO A 27 8.71 -5.85 3.51
C PRO A 27 9.68 -6.08 4.67
N GLY A 28 9.28 -5.69 5.89
CA GLY A 28 10.09 -5.96 7.10
C GLY A 28 9.91 -4.94 8.23
N PHE A 29 9.38 -3.75 7.97
CA PHE A 29 8.98 -2.83 9.03
C PHE A 29 7.85 -1.88 8.59
N SER A 30 7.24 -1.27 9.59
CA SER A 30 6.31 -0.15 9.43
C SER A 30 6.94 1.12 9.98
N PHE A 31 6.58 2.26 9.41
CA PHE A 31 6.96 3.56 9.95
C PHE A 31 5.70 4.34 10.35
N ILE A 32 5.87 5.25 11.30
CA ILE A 32 4.79 6.04 11.85
C ILE A 32 5.18 7.51 11.77
N ILE A 33 4.29 8.32 11.22
CA ILE A 33 4.37 9.78 11.27
C ILE A 33 3.30 10.22 12.27
N CYS A 34 3.67 11.02 13.25
CA CYS A 34 2.72 11.39 14.30
C CYS A 34 2.89 12.83 14.78
N ASN A 35 1.82 13.36 15.34
CA ASN A 35 1.86 14.60 16.10
C ASN A 35 2.71 14.38 17.37
N ARG A 36 3.72 15.24 17.56
CA ARG A 36 4.68 15.08 18.66
C ARG A 36 4.01 15.22 20.03
N GLU A 37 3.10 16.15 20.20
CA GLU A 37 2.42 16.35 21.49
C GLU A 37 1.57 15.14 21.86
N LYS A 38 0.88 14.55 20.89
CA LYS A 38 0.10 13.32 21.09
C LYS A 38 0.99 12.12 21.43
N LEU A 39 2.16 12.03 20.79
CA LEU A 39 3.15 11.02 21.16
C LEU A 39 3.61 11.19 22.61
N MET A 40 3.94 12.42 23.05
CA MET A 40 4.32 12.68 24.44
C MET A 40 3.22 12.30 25.44
N GLN A 41 1.97 12.59 25.11
CA GLN A 41 0.81 12.24 25.92
C GLN A 41 0.54 10.73 25.98
N SER A 42 1.17 9.92 25.13
CA SER A 42 1.01 8.46 25.10
C SER A 42 1.93 7.71 26.06
N LYS A 43 2.83 8.40 26.75
CA LYS A 43 3.75 7.79 27.71
C LYS A 43 3.01 6.93 28.75
N GLY A 44 3.42 5.68 28.90
CA GLY A 44 2.86 4.73 29.87
C GLY A 44 1.44 4.23 29.55
N LYS A 45 0.91 4.53 28.36
CA LYS A 45 -0.45 4.09 27.94
C LYS A 45 -0.44 2.87 27.01
N ALA A 46 0.73 2.43 26.56
CA ALA A 46 0.81 1.26 25.70
C ALA A 46 0.43 -0.02 26.46
N ARG A 47 -0.37 -0.86 25.81
CA ARG A 47 -0.78 -2.18 26.34
C ARG A 47 0.19 -3.30 25.94
N SER A 48 1.17 -3.00 25.11
CA SER A 48 2.15 -3.95 24.61
C SER A 48 3.55 -3.38 24.74
N LEU A 49 4.44 -4.15 25.31
CA LEU A 49 5.86 -3.79 25.46
C LEU A 49 6.52 -3.55 24.10
N SER A 50 6.24 -4.41 23.12
CA SER A 50 6.87 -4.36 21.79
C SER A 50 6.31 -3.28 20.86
N LEU A 51 5.09 -2.80 21.13
CA LEU A 51 4.40 -1.80 20.32
C LEU A 51 4.27 -0.44 21.03
N ASP A 52 5.07 -0.19 22.06
CA ASP A 52 5.12 1.10 22.73
C ASP A 52 5.91 2.11 21.89
N LEU A 53 5.17 2.98 21.21
CA LEU A 53 5.73 3.97 20.29
C LEU A 53 6.49 5.06 21.04
N TYR A 54 6.03 5.46 22.25
CA TYR A 54 6.72 6.45 23.05
C TYR A 54 8.12 5.94 23.47
N GLU A 55 8.20 4.72 23.98
CA GLU A 55 9.46 4.12 24.39
C GLU A 55 10.41 3.88 23.20
N GLN A 56 9.88 3.52 22.05
CA GLN A 56 10.67 3.44 20.81
C GLN A 56 11.26 4.81 20.44
N TRP A 57 10.46 5.86 20.46
CA TRP A 57 10.91 7.23 20.21
C TRP A 57 11.92 7.71 21.27
N GLU A 58 11.67 7.49 22.55
CA GLU A 58 12.56 7.90 23.64
C GLU A 58 13.94 7.24 23.50
N THR A 59 13.97 5.95 23.19
CA THR A 59 15.22 5.22 22.97
C THR A 59 15.99 5.77 21.77
N MET A 60 15.34 5.94 20.65
CA MET A 60 15.96 6.47 19.42
C MET A 60 16.44 7.93 19.59
N SER A 61 15.76 8.72 20.41
CA SER A 61 16.13 10.12 20.65
C SER A 61 17.41 10.29 21.48
N LYS A 62 17.83 9.26 22.23
CA LYS A 62 19.05 9.29 23.05
C LYS A 62 20.33 9.13 22.22
N ASP A 63 20.36 8.13 21.34
CA ASP A 63 21.58 7.76 20.62
C ASP A 63 21.34 7.22 19.20
N GLY A 64 20.12 7.34 18.69
CA GLY A 64 19.74 6.87 17.36
C GLY A 64 19.49 5.36 17.25
N LYS A 65 19.62 4.62 18.34
CA LYS A 65 19.41 3.17 18.34
C LYS A 65 17.93 2.82 18.43
N TRP A 66 17.58 1.72 17.82
CA TRP A 66 16.26 1.13 17.98
C TRP A 66 16.13 0.52 19.36
N ARG A 67 14.93 0.55 19.93
CA ARG A 67 14.63 -0.09 21.22
C ARG A 67 14.91 -1.60 21.20
N PHE A 68 14.67 -2.25 20.07
CA PHE A 68 14.93 -3.67 19.82
C PHE A 68 15.82 -3.84 18.59
N THR A 69 16.19 -5.07 18.26
CA THR A 69 17.00 -5.37 17.08
C THR A 69 16.39 -4.76 15.83
N SER A 70 17.15 -3.91 15.14
CA SER A 70 16.71 -3.23 13.94
C SER A 70 16.77 -4.15 12.70
N PRO A 71 15.80 -4.07 11.78
CA PRO A 71 15.87 -4.75 10.49
C PRO A 71 16.77 -3.95 9.51
N THR A 72 18.06 -3.87 9.79
CA THR A 72 19.01 -2.93 9.16
C THR A 72 19.00 -3.02 7.63
N HIS A 73 19.00 -4.23 7.07
CA HIS A 73 18.98 -4.41 5.61
C HIS A 73 17.69 -3.86 4.98
N VAL A 74 16.56 -4.07 5.63
CA VAL A 74 15.26 -3.57 5.15
C VAL A 74 15.19 -2.03 5.24
N VAL A 75 15.78 -1.45 6.29
CA VAL A 75 15.88 0.01 6.46
C VAL A 75 16.77 0.62 5.37
N LEU A 76 17.89 -0.02 5.04
CA LEU A 76 18.75 0.42 3.93
C LEU A 76 18.02 0.33 2.58
N ALA A 77 17.32 -0.75 2.32
CA ALA A 77 16.48 -0.90 1.12
C ALA A 77 15.38 0.17 1.06
N PHE A 78 14.76 0.50 2.20
CA PHE A 78 13.78 1.57 2.27
C PHE A 78 14.39 2.95 2.00
N ALA A 79 15.60 3.22 2.49
CA ALA A 79 16.31 4.46 2.18
C ALA A 79 16.58 4.59 0.67
N GLN A 80 16.90 3.49 -0.02
CA GLN A 80 17.02 3.46 -1.47
C GLN A 80 15.68 3.71 -2.16
N ALA A 81 14.60 3.06 -1.73
CA ALA A 81 13.25 3.28 -2.27
C ALA A 81 12.79 4.74 -2.14
N ILE A 82 13.14 5.43 -1.05
CA ILE A 82 12.88 6.87 -0.89
C ILE A 82 13.69 7.71 -1.89
N LYS A 83 14.94 7.33 -2.19
CA LYS A 83 15.74 8.03 -3.22
C LYS A 83 15.10 7.86 -4.61
N GLU A 84 14.64 6.65 -4.93
CA GLU A 84 13.96 6.36 -6.19
C GLU A 84 12.63 7.12 -6.31
N LEU A 85 11.82 7.15 -5.23
CA LEU A 85 10.60 7.96 -5.19
C LEU A 85 10.89 9.45 -5.47
N LYS A 86 11.95 10.00 -4.86
CA LYS A 86 12.36 11.39 -5.11
C LYS A 86 12.84 11.60 -6.55
N ALA A 87 13.62 10.69 -7.09
CA ALA A 87 14.12 10.76 -8.46
C ALA A 87 12.99 10.64 -9.51
N GLU A 88 11.95 9.89 -9.22
CA GLU A 88 10.72 9.81 -10.05
C GLU A 88 9.94 11.14 -10.11
N GLY A 89 10.15 12.05 -9.15
CA GLY A 89 9.41 13.31 -9.00
C GLY A 89 8.46 13.30 -7.79
N GLY A 90 8.68 12.41 -6.84
CA GLY A 90 7.96 12.34 -5.58
C GLY A 90 6.56 11.74 -5.69
N ILE A 91 5.74 12.03 -4.69
CA ILE A 91 4.38 11.48 -4.57
C ILE A 91 3.51 11.88 -5.77
N VAL A 92 3.67 13.10 -6.27
CA VAL A 92 2.86 13.60 -7.40
C VAL A 92 3.10 12.79 -8.67
N ALA A 93 4.36 12.56 -9.03
CA ALA A 93 4.70 11.78 -10.22
C ALA A 93 4.26 10.31 -10.06
N ARG A 94 4.49 9.72 -8.89
CA ARG A 94 4.06 8.35 -8.59
C ARG A 94 2.54 8.19 -8.62
N ASN A 95 1.80 9.14 -8.07
CA ASN A 95 0.34 9.15 -8.14
C ASN A 95 -0.14 9.22 -9.59
N LYS A 96 0.47 10.09 -10.41
CA LYS A 96 0.15 10.19 -11.83
C LYS A 96 0.35 8.87 -12.56
N ARG A 97 1.47 8.18 -12.32
CA ARG A 97 1.75 6.87 -12.92
C ARG A 97 0.72 5.82 -12.50
N TYR A 98 0.40 5.74 -11.20
CA TYR A 98 -0.61 4.80 -10.72
C TYR A 98 -2.01 5.11 -11.26
N SER A 99 -2.39 6.38 -11.30
CA SER A 99 -3.69 6.80 -11.84
C SER A 99 -3.83 6.46 -13.32
N GLU A 100 -2.77 6.67 -14.12
CA GLU A 100 -2.77 6.32 -15.53
C GLU A 100 -2.84 4.81 -15.75
N ASN A 101 -2.06 4.03 -15.00
CA ASN A 101 -2.12 2.57 -15.05
C ASN A 101 -3.52 2.05 -14.67
N ASN A 102 -4.13 2.64 -13.64
CA ASN A 102 -5.48 2.29 -13.21
C ASN A 102 -6.52 2.62 -14.28
N ARG A 103 -6.43 3.82 -14.90
CA ARG A 103 -7.32 4.23 -15.99
C ARG A 103 -7.25 3.26 -17.17
N ILE A 104 -6.04 2.97 -17.65
CA ILE A 104 -5.82 2.03 -18.76
C ILE A 104 -6.44 0.67 -18.44
N LEU A 105 -6.20 0.16 -17.23
CA LEU A 105 -6.75 -1.14 -16.85
C LEU A 105 -8.28 -1.15 -16.88
N ILE A 106 -8.89 -0.17 -16.23
CA ILE A 106 -10.36 -0.11 -16.17
C ILE A 106 -10.95 -0.04 -17.58
N GLU A 107 -10.34 0.76 -18.45
CA GLU A 107 -10.78 0.89 -19.86
C GLU A 107 -10.63 -0.42 -20.64
N GLU A 108 -9.48 -1.10 -20.51
CA GLU A 108 -9.25 -2.36 -21.22
C GLU A 108 -10.12 -3.50 -20.67
N MET A 109 -10.31 -3.56 -19.35
CA MET A 109 -11.21 -4.56 -18.73
C MET A 109 -12.68 -4.33 -19.15
N ALA A 110 -13.09 -3.06 -19.29
CA ALA A 110 -14.45 -2.74 -19.76
C ALA A 110 -14.70 -3.24 -21.18
N LYS A 111 -13.70 -3.23 -22.09
CA LYS A 111 -13.81 -3.80 -23.44
C LYS A 111 -14.05 -5.32 -23.42
N LEU A 112 -13.62 -5.99 -22.35
CA LEU A 112 -13.85 -7.41 -22.12
C LEU A 112 -15.18 -7.69 -21.36
N GLY A 113 -15.98 -6.66 -21.08
CA GLY A 113 -17.21 -6.77 -20.31
C GLY A 113 -17.00 -6.94 -18.80
N ILE A 114 -15.78 -6.75 -18.31
CA ILE A 114 -15.41 -6.90 -16.90
C ILE A 114 -15.55 -5.56 -16.19
N LYS A 115 -16.40 -5.50 -15.16
CA LYS A 115 -16.75 -4.26 -14.47
C LYS A 115 -15.99 -4.10 -13.16
N PRO A 116 -15.53 -2.88 -12.80
CA PRO A 116 -14.99 -2.61 -11.48
C PRO A 116 -16.06 -2.80 -10.40
N TYR A 117 -15.63 -3.29 -9.23
CA TYR A 117 -16.50 -3.45 -8.07
C TYR A 117 -16.84 -2.11 -7.40
N ILE A 118 -15.86 -1.20 -7.36
CA ILE A 118 -16.01 0.13 -6.75
C ILE A 118 -16.41 1.13 -7.84
N GLU A 119 -17.40 1.96 -7.54
CA GLU A 119 -17.80 3.06 -8.41
C GLU A 119 -16.64 4.05 -8.63
N SER A 120 -16.57 4.63 -9.81
CA SER A 120 -15.47 5.51 -10.23
C SER A 120 -15.22 6.69 -9.28
N THR A 121 -16.28 7.21 -8.65
CA THR A 121 -16.22 8.31 -7.66
C THR A 121 -15.51 7.95 -6.37
N HIS A 122 -15.43 6.66 -6.04
CA HIS A 122 -14.81 6.13 -4.82
C HIS A 122 -13.57 5.27 -5.11
N GLN A 123 -13.25 5.04 -6.38
CA GLN A 123 -12.13 4.20 -6.80
C GLN A 123 -10.80 4.88 -6.55
N GLY A 124 -9.98 4.29 -5.68
CA GLY A 124 -8.59 4.72 -5.51
C GLY A 124 -7.68 4.21 -6.65
N PRO A 125 -6.55 4.91 -6.92
CA PRO A 125 -5.72 4.60 -8.09
C PRO A 125 -4.74 3.42 -7.91
N ILE A 126 -4.74 2.76 -6.75
CA ILE A 126 -3.66 1.82 -6.37
C ILE A 126 -4.09 0.37 -6.53
N ILE A 127 -5.31 0.04 -6.12
CA ILE A 127 -5.88 -1.31 -6.17
C ILE A 127 -7.25 -1.22 -6.81
N THR A 128 -7.53 -2.09 -7.76
CA THR A 128 -8.86 -2.22 -8.36
C THR A 128 -9.35 -3.65 -8.22
N THR A 129 -10.58 -3.78 -7.75
CA THR A 129 -11.30 -5.05 -7.68
C THR A 129 -12.31 -5.08 -8.81
N PHE A 130 -12.43 -6.21 -9.49
CA PHE A 130 -13.38 -6.41 -10.58
C PHE A 130 -14.32 -7.55 -10.25
N TYR A 131 -15.54 -7.48 -10.76
CA TYR A 131 -16.41 -8.64 -10.80
C TYR A 131 -15.88 -9.68 -11.80
N TYR A 132 -16.16 -10.94 -11.55
CA TYR A 132 -15.96 -11.96 -12.56
C TYR A 132 -16.91 -11.70 -13.73
N PRO A 133 -16.48 -11.99 -14.97
CA PRO A 133 -17.36 -11.87 -16.13
C PRO A 133 -18.57 -12.81 -15.97
N GLU A 134 -19.71 -12.35 -16.48
CA GLU A 134 -20.98 -13.11 -16.49
C GLU A 134 -20.95 -14.27 -17.52
N ASN A 135 -19.86 -14.98 -17.60
CA ASN A 135 -19.66 -16.12 -18.49
C ASN A 135 -19.61 -17.40 -17.66
N SER A 136 -20.51 -18.33 -17.94
CA SER A 136 -20.58 -19.63 -17.23
C SER A 136 -19.32 -20.48 -17.38
N ASN A 137 -18.51 -20.23 -18.39
CA ASN A 137 -17.25 -20.94 -18.66
C ASN A 137 -16.02 -20.24 -18.08
N PHE A 138 -16.19 -19.14 -17.34
CA PHE A 138 -15.07 -18.45 -16.73
C PHE A 138 -14.52 -19.23 -15.54
N ASP A 139 -13.22 -19.56 -15.60
CA ASP A 139 -12.44 -20.12 -14.50
C ASP A 139 -11.30 -19.17 -14.13
N PHE A 140 -11.29 -18.74 -12.85
CA PHE A 140 -10.27 -17.85 -12.36
C PHE A 140 -8.88 -18.50 -12.35
N THR A 141 -8.79 -19.80 -12.09
CA THR A 141 -7.53 -20.53 -12.01
C THR A 141 -6.85 -20.56 -13.37
N GLU A 142 -7.63 -20.81 -14.43
CA GLU A 142 -7.13 -20.78 -15.81
C GLU A 142 -6.66 -19.38 -16.20
N MET A 143 -7.44 -18.34 -15.91
CA MET A 143 -7.05 -16.96 -16.15
C MET A 143 -5.78 -16.58 -15.37
N TYR A 144 -5.71 -16.97 -14.10
CA TYR A 144 -4.53 -16.71 -13.27
C TYR A 144 -3.28 -17.35 -13.85
N GLN A 145 -3.34 -18.61 -14.25
CA GLN A 145 -2.21 -19.33 -14.83
C GLN A 145 -1.79 -18.72 -16.17
N TYR A 146 -2.75 -18.37 -17.02
CA TYR A 146 -2.50 -17.72 -18.30
C TYR A 146 -1.75 -16.37 -18.14
N ILE A 147 -2.16 -15.57 -17.17
CA ILE A 147 -1.55 -14.26 -16.85
C ILE A 147 -0.16 -14.45 -16.24
N LYS A 148 -0.03 -15.41 -15.31
CA LYS A 148 1.23 -15.75 -14.65
C LYS A 148 2.30 -16.21 -15.65
N ASP A 149 1.94 -17.05 -16.60
CA ASP A 149 2.86 -17.56 -17.62
C ASP A 149 3.38 -16.43 -18.55
N ARG A 150 2.73 -15.27 -18.53
CA ARG A 150 3.15 -14.04 -19.23
C ARG A 150 3.90 -13.06 -18.35
N GLY A 151 4.27 -13.47 -17.13
CA GLY A 151 5.09 -12.67 -16.21
C GLY A 151 4.31 -11.67 -15.33
N TYR A 152 2.98 -11.76 -15.27
CA TYR A 152 2.17 -10.88 -14.45
C TYR A 152 1.61 -11.60 -13.22
N ALA A 153 1.58 -10.93 -12.07
CA ALA A 153 0.98 -11.44 -10.86
C ALA A 153 -0.37 -10.74 -10.58
N ILE A 154 -1.40 -11.55 -10.40
CA ILE A 154 -2.72 -11.08 -9.94
C ILE A 154 -3.10 -11.87 -8.68
N TYR A 155 -4.09 -11.38 -7.94
CA TYR A 155 -4.55 -12.04 -6.73
C TYR A 155 -6.07 -12.23 -6.76
N PRO A 156 -6.57 -13.36 -6.22
CA PRO A 156 -8.00 -13.53 -6.04
C PRO A 156 -8.55 -12.50 -5.05
N GLY A 157 -9.74 -12.02 -5.28
CA GLY A 157 -10.45 -11.15 -4.34
C GLY A 157 -10.73 -11.85 -3.02
N LYS A 158 -10.81 -11.07 -1.94
CA LYS A 158 -11.11 -11.54 -0.59
C LYS A 158 -12.51 -11.14 -0.12
N LEU A 159 -13.41 -10.79 -1.01
CA LEU A 159 -14.79 -10.52 -0.67
C LEU A 159 -15.47 -11.85 -0.31
N THR A 160 -16.06 -11.89 0.88
CA THR A 160 -16.62 -13.12 1.49
C THR A 160 -18.00 -13.47 0.98
N ASP A 161 -18.64 -12.59 0.23
CA ASP A 161 -19.95 -12.84 -0.32
C ASP A 161 -19.87 -13.63 -1.64
N LYS A 162 -20.96 -14.31 -1.98
CA LYS A 162 -21.15 -15.19 -3.15
C LYS A 162 -20.84 -14.53 -4.49
N GLU A 163 -20.48 -13.25 -4.48
CA GLU A 163 -20.07 -12.49 -5.63
C GLU A 163 -18.61 -12.79 -5.96
N ARG A 164 -18.39 -13.33 -7.12
CA ARG A 164 -17.10 -13.70 -7.67
C ARG A 164 -16.32 -12.42 -8.01
N SER A 165 -15.21 -12.16 -7.32
CA SER A 165 -14.40 -10.97 -7.56
C SER A 165 -12.92 -11.27 -7.68
N VAL A 166 -12.22 -10.47 -8.47
CA VAL A 166 -10.76 -10.51 -8.64
C VAL A 166 -10.16 -9.22 -8.13
N ILE A 167 -9.09 -9.30 -7.34
CA ILE A 167 -8.25 -8.14 -7.03
C ILE A 167 -7.06 -8.16 -7.97
N ILE A 168 -6.90 -7.07 -8.71
CA ILE A 168 -5.72 -6.85 -9.53
C ILE A 168 -4.92 -5.73 -8.89
N THR A 169 -3.76 -6.04 -8.35
CA THR A 169 -2.85 -5.07 -7.76
C THR A 169 -1.82 -4.64 -8.77
N TYR A 170 -1.67 -3.32 -8.95
CA TYR A 170 -0.57 -2.78 -9.73
C TYR A 170 0.58 -2.41 -8.83
N GLN A 171 1.63 -3.19 -8.90
CA GLN A 171 2.97 -2.70 -8.67
C GLN A 171 3.69 -2.79 -10.02
N THR A 172 3.76 -1.69 -10.72
CA THR A 172 4.72 -1.59 -11.80
C THR A 172 6.06 -1.22 -11.19
N SER A 173 6.95 -2.18 -11.13
CA SER A 173 8.39 -1.95 -10.93
C SER A 173 8.96 -1.08 -12.03
#